data_8e4ee2906bebaf8e91648eb37184c8db
#
_entry.id   8e4ee2906bebaf8e91648eb37184c8db
#
_cell.length_a   1.000
_cell.length_b   1.000
_cell.length_c   1.000
_cell.angle_alpha   90.00
_cell.angle_beta   90.00
_cell.angle_gamma   90.00
#
_symmetry.space_group_name_H-M   'P 1'
#
loop_
_entity.id
_entity.type
_entity.pdbx_description
1 polymer ?
#
loop_
_entity_poly.entity_id
_entity_poly.type
_entity_poly.pdbx_seq_one_letter_code
_entity_poly.pdbx_strand_id
1 'polypeptide(L)'
;MPDIDLILGADPGRRRAIRTEPTQRRSTQRLDALLDAAAELVDEIGFDRLTTQMVAERAGASIGTVYRYFPDRVAILHGLRDRCVERFRARVAARIDEIRPETWWDLIVAALDASVDLYRDEPGFGVVHGDDRELSADGGEPEFAARMANLIISEFGEPADAETLRFRLGIALELGETLVHRAFSRNPEGDARYLSEARVVVREYLATHLEHASHPKAA
;
A
#
# COMPACT_ATOMS: atom_id res chain seq x y z
N MET A 1 16.20 10.56 12.57
CA MET A 1 14.77 10.19 12.41
C MET A 1 14.57 9.93 10.94
N PRO A 2 14.06 8.76 10.55
CA PRO A 2 13.93 8.42 9.13
C PRO A 2 13.08 9.45 8.38
N ASP A 3 13.46 9.73 7.14
CA ASP A 3 12.70 10.66 6.27
C ASP A 3 11.47 9.94 5.70
N ILE A 4 10.42 9.83 6.54
CA ILE A 4 9.15 9.19 6.17
C ILE A 4 8.44 9.89 4.99
N ASP A 5 8.78 11.15 4.68
CA ASP A 5 8.25 11.86 3.51
C ASP A 5 8.65 11.14 2.21
N LEU A 6 9.77 10.40 2.22
CA LEU A 6 10.17 9.55 1.09
C LEU A 6 9.17 8.43 0.81
N ILE A 7 8.55 7.84 1.84
CA ILE A 7 7.53 6.79 1.72
C ILE A 7 6.19 7.38 1.30
N LEU A 8 5.77 8.46 1.97
CA LEU A 8 4.47 9.09 1.70
C LEU A 8 4.39 9.70 0.30
N GLY A 9 5.53 10.08 -0.27
CA GLY A 9 5.58 10.89 -1.47
C GLY A 9 5.20 12.31 -1.15
N ALA A 10 6.21 13.17 -1.09
CA ALA A 10 5.95 14.62 -0.97
C ALA A 10 5.14 15.06 -2.19
N ASP A 11 3.83 15.16 -2.06
CA ASP A 11 3.04 16.00 -2.95
C ASP A 11 3.31 17.46 -2.53
N PRO A 12 4.04 18.25 -3.34
CA PRO A 12 4.29 19.66 -3.05
C PRO A 12 2.99 20.46 -2.91
N GLY A 13 1.86 19.93 -3.42
CA GLY A 13 0.52 20.49 -3.29
C GLY A 13 -0.09 20.30 -1.89
N ARG A 14 0.24 19.21 -1.17
CA ARG A 14 -0.31 18.96 0.17
C ARG A 14 0.17 19.98 1.22
N ARG A 15 1.40 20.49 1.12
CA ARG A 15 1.89 21.55 2.04
C ARG A 15 1.24 22.91 1.80
N ARG A 16 0.62 23.15 0.63
CA ARG A 16 -0.10 24.41 0.32
C ARG A 16 -1.60 24.39 0.67
N ALA A 17 -2.17 23.23 1.00
CA ALA A 17 -3.61 23.05 1.25
C ALA A 17 -4.06 23.37 2.68
N ILE A 18 -3.46 24.38 3.35
CA ILE A 18 -3.95 24.86 4.66
C ILE A 18 -5.26 25.68 4.52
N ARG A 19 -5.75 25.92 3.33
CA ARG A 19 -7.08 26.48 3.07
C ARG A 19 -7.84 25.63 2.03
N THR A 20 -8.25 24.42 2.45
CA THR A 20 -9.19 23.64 1.65
C THR A 20 -10.54 24.33 1.71
N GLU A 21 -11.04 24.80 0.57
CA GLU A 21 -12.36 25.43 0.50
C GLU A 21 -13.45 24.45 0.96
N PRO A 22 -14.55 24.93 1.60
CA PRO A 22 -15.62 24.05 2.09
C PRO A 22 -16.22 23.12 1.03
N THR A 23 -16.21 23.55 -0.23
CA THR A 23 -16.68 22.75 -1.38
C THR A 23 -15.78 21.56 -1.65
N GLN A 24 -14.46 21.73 -1.53
CA GLN A 24 -13.49 20.67 -1.75
C GLN A 24 -13.56 19.62 -0.63
N ARG A 25 -13.73 20.03 0.62
CA ARG A 25 -13.92 19.11 1.76
C ARG A 25 -15.17 18.24 1.59
N ARG A 26 -16.31 18.82 1.18
CA ARG A 26 -17.55 18.07 0.94
C ARG A 26 -17.39 17.09 -0.23
N SER A 27 -16.65 17.47 -1.26
CA SER A 27 -16.38 16.59 -2.40
C SER A 27 -15.52 15.40 -1.98
N THR A 28 -14.43 15.62 -1.21
CA THR A 28 -13.59 14.56 -0.67
C THR A 28 -14.37 13.62 0.24
N GLN A 29 -15.13 14.14 1.20
CA GLN A 29 -15.97 13.31 2.08
C GLN A 29 -16.99 12.46 1.30
N ARG A 30 -17.54 13.01 0.21
CA ARG A 30 -18.47 12.26 -0.62
C ARG A 30 -17.75 11.15 -1.41
N LEU A 31 -16.57 11.42 -1.93
CA LEU A 31 -15.72 10.42 -2.60
C LEU A 31 -15.36 9.29 -1.62
N ASP A 32 -14.91 9.65 -0.42
CA ASP A 32 -14.55 8.68 0.63
C ASP A 32 -15.75 7.77 0.97
N ALA A 33 -16.94 8.34 1.17
CA ALA A 33 -18.16 7.58 1.46
C ALA A 33 -18.54 6.60 0.33
N LEU A 34 -18.30 6.97 -0.94
CA LEU A 34 -18.53 6.07 -2.07
C LEU A 34 -17.50 4.93 -2.11
N LEU A 35 -16.25 5.25 -1.82
CA LEU A 35 -15.17 4.24 -1.77
C LEU A 35 -15.32 3.31 -0.56
N ASP A 36 -15.79 3.81 0.60
CA ASP A 36 -16.08 2.97 1.77
C ASP A 36 -17.18 1.96 1.44
N ALA A 37 -18.30 2.44 0.85
CA ALA A 37 -19.39 1.58 0.42
C ALA A 37 -18.95 0.54 -0.63
N ALA A 38 -18.08 0.94 -1.55
CA ALA A 38 -17.56 0.04 -2.56
C ALA A 38 -16.61 -1.02 -1.95
N ALA A 39 -15.75 -0.65 -1.00
CA ALA A 39 -14.85 -1.56 -0.31
C ALA A 39 -15.60 -2.64 0.47
N GLU A 40 -16.61 -2.24 1.25
CA GLU A 40 -17.47 -3.19 1.98
C GLU A 40 -18.16 -4.16 1.02
N LEU A 41 -18.72 -3.66 -0.10
CA LEU A 41 -19.36 -4.51 -1.09
C LEU A 41 -18.38 -5.48 -1.76
N VAL A 42 -17.18 -5.01 -2.11
CA VAL A 42 -16.16 -5.85 -2.70
C VAL A 42 -15.74 -6.97 -1.74
N ASP A 43 -15.64 -6.68 -0.45
CA ASP A 43 -15.33 -7.66 0.58
C ASP A 43 -16.46 -8.70 0.74
N GLU A 44 -17.72 -8.25 0.70
CA GLU A 44 -18.90 -9.12 0.87
C GLU A 44 -19.17 -10.03 -0.35
N ILE A 45 -19.06 -9.49 -1.57
CA ILE A 45 -19.58 -10.18 -2.78
C ILE A 45 -18.54 -10.35 -3.90
N GLY A 46 -17.33 -9.83 -3.73
CA GLY A 46 -16.28 -9.78 -4.75
C GLY A 46 -16.51 -8.69 -5.80
N PHE A 47 -15.42 -8.29 -6.47
CA PHE A 47 -15.48 -7.23 -7.48
C PHE A 47 -16.36 -7.56 -8.69
N ASP A 48 -16.38 -8.79 -9.16
CA ASP A 48 -17.15 -9.21 -10.35
C ASP A 48 -18.64 -8.92 -10.24
N ARG A 49 -19.18 -8.95 -9.02
CA ARG A 49 -20.60 -8.70 -8.73
C ARG A 49 -20.91 -7.24 -8.41
N LEU A 50 -19.87 -6.40 -8.23
CA LEU A 50 -20.05 -4.99 -7.91
C LEU A 50 -20.73 -4.25 -9.04
N THR A 51 -21.72 -3.42 -8.69
CA THR A 51 -22.36 -2.47 -9.62
C THR A 51 -22.37 -1.05 -9.04
N THR A 52 -22.35 -0.05 -9.91
CA THR A 52 -22.49 1.35 -9.50
C THR A 52 -23.78 1.63 -8.75
N GLN A 53 -24.85 0.91 -9.09
CA GLN A 53 -26.14 1.01 -8.40
C GLN A 53 -26.03 0.53 -6.94
N MET A 54 -25.39 -0.61 -6.69
CA MET A 54 -25.17 -1.12 -5.32
C MET A 54 -24.36 -0.15 -4.47
N VAL A 55 -23.33 0.47 -5.07
CA VAL A 55 -22.51 1.49 -4.38
C VAL A 55 -23.36 2.71 -4.04
N ALA A 56 -24.23 3.18 -4.96
CA ALA A 56 -25.14 4.29 -4.70
C ALA A 56 -26.07 3.99 -3.52
N GLU A 57 -26.69 2.81 -3.51
CA GLU A 57 -27.62 2.38 -2.45
C GLU A 57 -26.89 2.25 -1.10
N ARG A 58 -25.72 1.59 -1.04
CA ARG A 58 -24.93 1.42 0.18
C ARG A 58 -24.46 2.75 0.76
N ALA A 59 -24.01 3.68 -0.10
CA ALA A 59 -23.52 5.00 0.30
C ALA A 59 -24.64 6.01 0.59
N GLY A 60 -25.91 5.64 0.42
CA GLY A 60 -27.04 6.57 0.54
C GLY A 60 -26.94 7.75 -0.44
N ALA A 61 -26.40 7.51 -1.64
CA ALA A 61 -26.19 8.51 -2.68
C ALA A 61 -27.12 8.27 -3.89
N SER A 62 -27.35 9.32 -4.68
CA SER A 62 -28.01 9.12 -5.97
C SER A 62 -27.04 8.47 -6.97
N ILE A 63 -27.58 7.67 -7.89
CA ILE A 63 -26.77 7.06 -8.97
C ILE A 63 -26.05 8.13 -9.81
N GLY A 64 -26.66 9.30 -10.03
CA GLY A 64 -26.02 10.44 -10.70
C GLY A 64 -24.83 11.00 -9.93
N THR A 65 -24.84 10.86 -8.58
CA THR A 65 -23.68 11.21 -7.76
C THR A 65 -22.54 10.23 -8.01
N VAL A 66 -22.81 8.93 -8.07
CA VAL A 66 -21.80 7.91 -8.36
C VAL A 66 -21.17 8.15 -9.73
N TYR A 67 -21.98 8.33 -10.78
CA TYR A 67 -21.48 8.56 -12.15
C TYR A 67 -20.65 9.84 -12.31
N ARG A 68 -20.84 10.81 -11.43
CA ARG A 68 -19.99 12.02 -11.43
C ARG A 68 -18.55 11.74 -11.02
N TYR A 69 -18.31 10.77 -10.10
CA TYR A 69 -16.99 10.38 -9.64
C TYR A 69 -16.43 9.17 -10.41
N PHE A 70 -17.29 8.21 -10.72
CA PHE A 70 -16.95 6.93 -11.31
C PHE A 70 -17.85 6.64 -12.50
N PRO A 71 -17.37 6.80 -13.75
CA PRO A 71 -18.17 6.57 -14.95
C PRO A 71 -18.64 5.11 -15.08
N ASP A 72 -17.90 4.18 -14.49
CA ASP A 72 -18.18 2.75 -14.50
C ASP A 72 -17.58 2.03 -13.27
N ARG A 73 -17.77 0.71 -13.17
CA ARG A 73 -17.26 -0.10 -12.07
C ARG A 73 -15.73 -0.21 -12.07
N VAL A 74 -15.08 -0.12 -13.26
CA VAL A 74 -13.61 -0.19 -13.36
C VAL A 74 -13.00 1.06 -12.74
N ALA A 75 -13.62 2.23 -12.96
CA ALA A 75 -13.19 3.47 -12.30
C ALA A 75 -13.31 3.39 -10.77
N ILE A 76 -14.32 2.67 -10.24
CA ILE A 76 -14.42 2.41 -8.79
C ILE A 76 -13.25 1.56 -8.32
N LEU A 77 -12.88 0.51 -9.06
CA LEU A 77 -11.74 -0.35 -8.72
C LEU A 77 -10.43 0.43 -8.70
N HIS A 78 -10.19 1.28 -9.70
CA HIS A 78 -9.02 2.16 -9.70
C HIS A 78 -9.01 3.09 -8.47
N GLY A 79 -10.15 3.70 -8.13
CA GLY A 79 -10.25 4.53 -6.93
C GLY A 79 -10.00 3.75 -5.63
N LEU A 80 -10.46 2.50 -5.53
CA LEU A 80 -10.17 1.62 -4.40
C LEU A 80 -8.66 1.29 -4.32
N ARG A 81 -8.05 0.99 -5.47
CA ARG A 81 -6.61 0.69 -5.55
C ARG A 81 -5.77 1.89 -5.10
N ASP A 82 -6.05 3.07 -5.64
CA ASP A 82 -5.33 4.30 -5.26
C ASP A 82 -5.42 4.53 -3.74
N ARG A 83 -6.62 4.34 -3.17
CA ARG A 83 -6.83 4.45 -1.72
C ARG A 83 -6.06 3.39 -0.93
N CYS A 84 -6.04 2.14 -1.39
CA CYS A 84 -5.26 1.07 -0.76
C CYS A 84 -3.76 1.40 -0.75
N VAL A 85 -3.22 1.90 -1.86
CA VAL A 85 -1.82 2.34 -1.96
C VAL A 85 -1.52 3.49 -0.99
N GLU A 86 -2.40 4.50 -0.91
CA GLU A 86 -2.23 5.61 0.04
C GLU A 86 -2.27 5.14 1.49
N ARG A 87 -3.23 4.27 1.85
CA ARG A 87 -3.35 3.71 3.20
C ARG A 87 -2.15 2.82 3.56
N PHE A 88 -1.68 2.03 2.61
CA PHE A 88 -0.47 1.23 2.80
C PHE A 88 0.75 2.10 3.09
N ARG A 89 1.02 3.11 2.27
CA ARG A 89 2.12 4.06 2.50
C ARG A 89 2.01 4.76 3.86
N ALA A 90 0.81 5.19 4.22
CA ALA A 90 0.57 5.82 5.51
C ALA A 90 0.81 4.86 6.69
N ARG A 91 0.40 3.59 6.56
CA ARG A 91 0.61 2.57 7.58
C ARG A 91 2.10 2.22 7.73
N VAL A 92 2.83 2.09 6.61
CA VAL A 92 4.29 1.88 6.62
C VAL A 92 5.00 3.04 7.30
N ALA A 93 4.68 4.28 6.94
CA ALA A 93 5.28 5.48 7.54
C ALA A 93 5.04 5.55 9.05
N ALA A 94 3.81 5.26 9.50
CA ALA A 94 3.48 5.22 10.93
C ALA A 94 4.28 4.16 11.68
N ARG A 95 4.41 2.94 11.11
CA ARG A 95 5.22 1.88 11.72
C ARG A 95 6.70 2.23 11.80
N ILE A 96 7.26 2.82 10.74
CA ILE A 96 8.66 3.28 10.74
C ILE A 96 8.90 4.32 11.84
N ASP A 97 7.96 5.25 12.05
CA ASP A 97 8.06 6.26 13.11
C ASP A 97 8.00 5.63 14.52
N GLU A 98 7.16 4.60 14.70
CA GLU A 98 7.03 3.87 15.97
C GLU A 98 8.29 3.08 16.32
N ILE A 99 8.82 2.27 15.38
CA ILE A 99 9.89 1.31 15.66
C ILE A 99 11.28 1.95 15.72
N ARG A 100 11.48 3.11 15.09
CA ARG A 100 12.79 3.77 14.93
C ARG A 100 13.85 2.79 14.40
N PRO A 101 13.79 2.43 13.11
CA PRO A 101 14.57 1.34 12.53
C PRO A 101 16.07 1.54 12.74
N GLU A 102 16.76 0.49 13.19
CA GLU A 102 18.20 0.44 13.38
C GLU A 102 18.91 -0.24 12.19
N THR A 103 18.15 -1.03 11.43
CA THR A 103 18.67 -1.77 10.27
C THR A 103 17.75 -1.60 9.05
N TRP A 104 18.28 -1.85 7.86
CA TRP A 104 17.47 -1.91 6.64
C TRP A 104 16.34 -2.95 6.74
N TRP A 105 16.56 -4.02 7.52
CA TRP A 105 15.58 -5.08 7.70
C TRP A 105 14.34 -4.59 8.48
N ASP A 106 14.52 -3.71 9.43
CA ASP A 106 13.40 -3.14 10.20
C ASP A 106 12.45 -2.36 9.29
N LEU A 107 12.98 -1.68 8.26
CA LEU A 107 12.15 -0.99 7.26
C LEU A 107 11.32 -1.98 6.43
N ILE A 108 11.91 -3.10 6.04
CA ILE A 108 11.21 -4.15 5.28
C ILE A 108 10.14 -4.82 6.15
N VAL A 109 10.46 -5.12 7.41
CA VAL A 109 9.48 -5.66 8.37
C VAL A 109 8.30 -4.71 8.56
N ALA A 110 8.57 -3.40 8.66
CA ALA A 110 7.50 -2.40 8.77
C ALA A 110 6.55 -2.44 7.56
N ALA A 111 7.07 -2.65 6.34
CA ALA A 111 6.25 -2.79 5.14
C ALA A 111 5.44 -4.10 5.14
N LEU A 112 6.05 -5.24 5.47
CA LEU A 112 5.36 -6.53 5.56
C LEU A 112 4.25 -6.49 6.62
N ASP A 113 4.53 -5.92 7.78
CA ASP A 113 3.56 -5.81 8.88
C ASP A 113 2.43 -4.83 8.55
N ALA A 114 2.72 -3.75 7.83
CA ALA A 114 1.70 -2.84 7.33
C ALA A 114 0.73 -3.53 6.35
N SER A 115 1.25 -4.40 5.47
CA SER A 115 0.42 -5.22 4.59
C SER A 115 -0.47 -6.16 5.39
N VAL A 116 0.09 -6.88 6.37
CA VAL A 116 -0.67 -7.79 7.26
C VAL A 116 -1.79 -7.05 7.99
N ASP A 117 -1.53 -5.86 8.51
CA ASP A 117 -2.56 -5.05 9.18
C ASP A 117 -3.70 -4.69 8.23
N LEU A 118 -3.38 -4.26 7.01
CA LEU A 118 -4.40 -3.88 6.02
C LEU A 118 -5.24 -5.06 5.57
N TYR A 119 -4.66 -6.26 5.44
CA TYR A 119 -5.45 -7.47 5.19
C TYR A 119 -6.44 -7.79 6.30
N ARG A 120 -6.16 -7.39 7.56
CA ARG A 120 -7.04 -7.62 8.71
C ARG A 120 -8.09 -6.52 8.89
N ASP A 121 -7.66 -5.27 8.72
CA ASP A 121 -8.42 -4.11 9.19
C ASP A 121 -9.13 -3.36 8.06
N GLU A 122 -8.69 -3.54 6.80
CA GLU A 122 -9.18 -2.73 5.69
C GLU A 122 -10.11 -3.53 4.78
N PRO A 123 -11.42 -3.22 4.76
CA PRO A 123 -12.37 -3.89 3.88
C PRO A 123 -11.96 -3.81 2.40
N GLY A 124 -12.07 -4.91 1.67
CA GLY A 124 -11.77 -4.99 0.26
C GLY A 124 -10.28 -5.03 -0.10
N PHE A 125 -9.37 -4.81 0.86
CA PHE A 125 -7.93 -4.78 0.57
C PHE A 125 -7.43 -6.08 -0.08
N GLY A 126 -7.81 -7.22 0.48
CA GLY A 126 -7.42 -8.53 -0.04
C GLY A 126 -7.95 -8.84 -1.44
N VAL A 127 -9.15 -8.34 -1.77
CA VAL A 127 -9.75 -8.53 -3.09
C VAL A 127 -9.08 -7.64 -4.13
N VAL A 128 -8.84 -6.36 -3.78
CA VAL A 128 -8.19 -5.38 -4.67
C VAL A 128 -6.76 -5.79 -5.01
N HIS A 129 -6.02 -6.39 -4.06
CA HIS A 129 -4.66 -6.87 -4.27
C HIS A 129 -4.59 -8.27 -4.90
N GLY A 130 -5.57 -9.14 -4.64
CA GLY A 130 -5.58 -10.52 -5.15
C GLY A 130 -5.94 -10.67 -6.63
N ASP A 131 -6.68 -9.71 -7.19
CA ASP A 131 -7.21 -9.75 -8.56
C ASP A 131 -6.28 -9.06 -9.59
N ASP A 132 -5.05 -8.80 -9.23
CA ASP A 132 -4.08 -7.94 -9.91
C ASP A 132 -3.58 -8.43 -11.29
N ARG A 133 -4.10 -9.56 -11.81
CA ARG A 133 -3.65 -10.13 -13.09
C ARG A 133 -4.06 -9.31 -14.31
N GLU A 134 -5.13 -8.52 -14.23
CA GLU A 134 -5.61 -7.70 -15.36
C GLU A 134 -5.28 -6.20 -15.23
N LEU A 135 -4.90 -5.73 -14.03
CA LEU A 135 -4.75 -4.31 -13.72
C LEU A 135 -3.30 -3.85 -13.51
N SER A 136 -2.35 -4.77 -13.54
CA SER A 136 -0.91 -4.50 -13.28
C SER A 136 -0.20 -3.76 -14.42
N ALA A 137 -0.90 -3.25 -15.42
CA ALA A 137 -0.28 -2.53 -16.54
C ALA A 137 0.35 -1.18 -16.13
N ASP A 138 -0.03 -0.60 -14.98
CA ASP A 138 0.45 0.72 -14.50
C ASP A 138 1.10 0.68 -13.08
N GLY A 139 1.84 -0.37 -12.80
CA GLY A 139 2.96 -0.45 -11.86
C GLY A 139 3.00 0.43 -10.60
N GLY A 140 2.08 0.27 -9.64
CA GLY A 140 2.24 0.92 -8.34
C GLY A 140 3.41 0.39 -7.49
N GLU A 141 3.85 -0.85 -7.70
CA GLU A 141 4.93 -1.49 -6.95
C GLU A 141 6.33 -0.98 -7.27
N PRO A 142 6.72 -0.73 -8.54
CA PRO A 142 8.04 -0.17 -8.84
C PRO A 142 8.28 1.17 -8.15
N GLU A 143 7.22 1.97 -7.98
CA GLU A 143 7.31 3.27 -7.29
C GLU A 143 7.55 3.09 -5.79
N PHE A 144 6.87 2.17 -5.11
CA PHE A 144 7.08 1.92 -3.69
C PHE A 144 8.46 1.30 -3.43
N ALA A 145 8.90 0.36 -4.25
CA ALA A 145 10.26 -0.21 -4.19
C ALA A 145 11.34 0.88 -4.34
N ALA A 146 11.15 1.81 -5.28
CA ALA A 146 12.07 2.94 -5.45
C ALA A 146 12.07 3.87 -4.24
N ARG A 147 10.91 4.14 -3.63
CA ARG A 147 10.79 4.94 -2.40
C ARG A 147 11.48 4.28 -1.22
N MET A 148 11.26 2.97 -1.04
CA MET A 148 11.91 2.18 0.00
C MET A 148 13.43 2.14 -0.19
N ALA A 149 13.91 1.97 -1.43
CA ALA A 149 15.34 2.04 -1.75
C ALA A 149 15.93 3.40 -1.37
N ASN A 150 15.25 4.49 -1.73
CA ASN A 150 15.72 5.83 -1.39
C ASN A 150 15.78 6.05 0.13
N LEU A 151 14.81 5.52 0.89
CA LEU A 151 14.84 5.58 2.35
C LEU A 151 16.00 4.74 2.92
N ILE A 152 16.23 3.52 2.43
CA ILE A 152 17.36 2.68 2.85
C ILE A 152 18.68 3.39 2.56
N ILE A 153 18.85 3.98 1.38
CA ILE A 153 20.05 4.74 1.01
C ILE A 153 20.25 5.95 1.93
N SER A 154 19.17 6.67 2.22
CA SER A 154 19.24 7.84 3.10
C SER A 154 19.70 7.50 4.51
N GLU A 155 19.19 6.42 5.09
CA GLU A 155 19.43 6.06 6.50
C GLU A 155 20.71 5.22 6.67
N PHE A 156 21.00 4.29 5.75
CA PHE A 156 22.06 3.30 5.92
C PHE A 156 23.24 3.46 4.94
N GLY A 157 23.15 4.38 4.00
CA GLY A 157 24.20 4.66 3.01
C GLY A 157 23.94 4.05 1.65
N GLU A 158 24.68 4.57 0.67
CA GLU A 158 24.51 4.19 -0.73
C GLU A 158 25.20 2.84 -1.00
N PRO A 159 24.49 1.85 -1.57
CA PRO A 159 25.11 0.61 -2.02
C PRO A 159 25.95 0.88 -3.27
N ALA A 160 26.82 -0.07 -3.63
CA ALA A 160 27.67 0.01 -4.82
C ALA A 160 26.84 0.20 -6.13
N ASP A 161 25.59 -0.28 -6.14
CA ASP A 161 24.66 -0.20 -7.27
C ASP A 161 23.21 0.04 -6.78
N ALA A 162 22.78 1.30 -6.82
CA ALA A 162 21.45 1.70 -6.41
C ALA A 162 20.34 1.23 -7.36
N GLU A 163 20.63 1.02 -8.65
CA GLU A 163 19.67 0.51 -9.62
C GLU A 163 19.36 -0.97 -9.36
N THR A 164 20.40 -1.76 -9.14
CA THR A 164 20.25 -3.16 -8.71
C THR A 164 19.49 -3.26 -7.40
N LEU A 165 19.72 -2.37 -6.42
CA LEU A 165 18.96 -2.36 -5.17
C LEU A 165 17.45 -2.15 -5.41
N ARG A 166 17.07 -1.17 -6.22
CA ARG A 166 15.65 -0.91 -6.56
C ARG A 166 15.00 -2.12 -7.20
N PHE A 167 15.67 -2.73 -8.18
CA PHE A 167 15.18 -3.93 -8.85
C PHE A 167 14.99 -5.11 -7.87
N ARG A 168 15.96 -5.34 -6.99
CA ARG A 168 15.90 -6.42 -5.99
C ARG A 168 14.83 -6.17 -4.95
N LEU A 169 14.64 -4.93 -4.52
CA LEU A 169 13.55 -4.57 -3.62
C LEU A 169 12.17 -4.80 -4.26
N GLY A 170 12.01 -4.50 -5.55
CA GLY A 170 10.78 -4.83 -6.28
C GLY A 170 10.46 -6.32 -6.18
N ILE A 171 11.41 -7.18 -6.57
CA ILE A 171 11.23 -8.64 -6.48
C ILE A 171 10.95 -9.08 -5.03
N ALA A 172 11.66 -8.56 -4.05
CA ALA A 172 11.48 -8.94 -2.65
C ALA A 172 10.09 -8.58 -2.12
N LEU A 173 9.59 -7.40 -2.49
CA LEU A 173 8.25 -6.94 -2.10
C LEU A 173 7.17 -7.78 -2.78
N GLU A 174 7.31 -8.11 -4.07
CA GLU A 174 6.39 -9.02 -4.78
C GLU A 174 6.33 -10.41 -4.15
N LEU A 175 7.49 -10.97 -3.78
CA LEU A 175 7.56 -12.27 -3.08
C LEU A 175 6.87 -12.19 -1.71
N GLY A 176 7.14 -11.13 -0.95
CA GLY A 176 6.53 -10.90 0.36
C GLY A 176 5.01 -10.76 0.25
N GLU A 177 4.54 -9.93 -0.67
CA GLU A 177 3.12 -9.69 -0.95
C GLU A 177 2.40 -10.99 -1.34
N THR A 178 2.99 -11.78 -2.26
CA THR A 178 2.42 -13.06 -2.69
C THR A 178 2.21 -14.00 -1.50
N LEU A 179 3.17 -14.09 -0.58
CA LEU A 179 3.08 -14.95 0.59
C LEU A 179 2.10 -14.40 1.63
N VAL A 180 2.05 -13.09 1.83
CA VAL A 180 1.05 -12.44 2.71
C VAL A 180 -0.34 -12.66 2.14
N HIS A 181 -0.58 -12.38 0.85
CA HIS A 181 -1.86 -12.67 0.21
C HIS A 181 -2.27 -14.13 0.39
N ARG A 182 -1.33 -15.06 0.20
CA ARG A 182 -1.58 -16.49 0.40
C ARG A 182 -1.96 -16.83 1.83
N ALA A 183 -1.39 -16.15 2.82
CA ALA A 183 -1.73 -16.35 4.23
C ALA A 183 -3.22 -16.03 4.49
N PHE A 184 -3.75 -14.98 3.85
CA PHE A 184 -5.13 -14.53 4.04
C PHE A 184 -6.14 -15.20 3.10
N SER A 185 -5.71 -15.84 2.02
CA SER A 185 -6.62 -16.42 1.01
C SER A 185 -7.60 -17.49 1.55
N ARG A 186 -7.33 -18.08 2.71
CA ARG A 186 -8.15 -19.13 3.34
C ARG A 186 -8.36 -18.93 4.85
N ASN A 187 -7.68 -17.97 5.44
CA ASN A 187 -7.75 -17.70 6.87
C ASN A 187 -7.79 -16.17 7.07
N PRO A 188 -8.93 -15.59 7.48
CA PRO A 188 -9.06 -14.14 7.70
C PRO A 188 -8.06 -13.58 8.72
N GLU A 189 -7.58 -14.41 9.67
CA GLU A 189 -6.56 -14.00 10.65
C GLU A 189 -5.13 -14.07 10.08
N GLY A 190 -4.96 -14.67 8.91
CA GLY A 190 -3.67 -14.97 8.29
C GLY A 190 -3.05 -16.28 8.81
N ASP A 191 -2.58 -17.14 7.91
CA ASP A 191 -1.82 -18.35 8.29
C ASP A 191 -0.40 -17.97 8.71
N ALA A 192 -0.09 -18.14 10.01
CA ALA A 192 1.17 -17.78 10.61
C ALA A 192 2.41 -18.40 9.91
N ARG A 193 2.26 -19.56 9.29
CA ARG A 193 3.35 -20.23 8.56
C ARG A 193 3.75 -19.43 7.33
N TYR A 194 2.76 -18.97 6.54
CA TYR A 194 3.02 -18.13 5.37
C TYR A 194 3.58 -16.76 5.76
N LEU A 195 3.06 -16.16 6.84
CA LEU A 195 3.56 -14.87 7.35
C LEU A 195 5.00 -14.97 7.86
N SER A 196 5.35 -16.08 8.52
CA SER A 196 6.73 -16.34 8.93
C SER A 196 7.63 -16.56 7.72
N GLU A 197 7.19 -17.36 6.75
CA GLU A 197 7.95 -17.68 5.56
C GLU A 197 8.19 -16.44 4.68
N ALA A 198 7.22 -15.53 4.59
CA ALA A 198 7.39 -14.26 3.89
C ALA A 198 8.60 -13.47 4.42
N ARG A 199 8.73 -13.39 5.74
CA ARG A 199 9.88 -12.72 6.38
C ARG A 199 11.21 -13.44 6.09
N VAL A 200 11.23 -14.77 6.15
CA VAL A 200 12.45 -15.56 5.88
C VAL A 200 12.89 -15.39 4.43
N VAL A 201 11.99 -15.63 3.47
CA VAL A 201 12.32 -15.56 2.03
C VAL A 201 12.79 -14.16 1.63
N VAL A 202 12.07 -13.11 2.07
CA VAL A 202 12.43 -11.73 1.74
C VAL A 202 13.78 -11.36 2.36
N ARG A 203 14.03 -11.76 3.62
CA ARG A 203 15.30 -11.48 4.29
C ARG A 203 16.48 -12.15 3.62
N GLU A 204 16.38 -13.45 3.36
CA GLU A 204 17.45 -14.22 2.72
C GLU A 204 17.74 -13.70 1.31
N TYR A 205 16.70 -13.38 0.54
CA TYR A 205 16.86 -12.83 -0.79
C TYR A 205 17.61 -11.49 -0.79
N LEU A 206 17.29 -10.60 0.16
CA LEU A 206 17.90 -9.26 0.23
C LEU A 206 19.27 -9.27 0.96
N ALA A 207 19.51 -10.18 1.90
CA ALA A 207 20.71 -10.20 2.71
C ALA A 207 21.99 -10.26 1.84
N THR A 208 21.98 -11.08 0.78
CA THR A 208 23.10 -11.21 -0.16
C THR A 208 23.49 -9.90 -0.86
N HIS A 209 22.60 -8.90 -0.86
CA HIS A 209 22.77 -7.62 -1.56
C HIS A 209 22.91 -6.42 -0.62
N LEU A 210 22.48 -6.56 0.64
CA LEU A 210 22.42 -5.47 1.62
C LEU A 210 23.31 -5.67 2.86
N GLU A 211 24.02 -6.81 3.00
CA GLU A 211 24.88 -7.08 4.17
C GLU A 211 25.96 -6.01 4.39
N HIS A 212 26.34 -5.29 3.33
CA HIS A 212 27.34 -4.21 3.42
C HIS A 212 26.73 -2.85 3.83
N ALA A 213 25.41 -2.73 3.87
CA ALA A 213 24.68 -1.49 4.22
C ALA A 213 24.24 -1.46 5.70
N SER A 214 24.81 -2.27 6.57
CA SER A 214 24.33 -2.48 7.95
C SER A 214 24.88 -1.50 8.99
N HIS A 215 25.48 -0.39 8.60
CA HIS A 215 25.97 0.60 9.57
C HIS A 215 25.22 1.93 9.38
N PRO A 216 24.47 2.38 10.41
CA PRO A 216 23.87 3.72 10.37
C PRO A 216 24.98 4.76 10.19
N LYS A 217 24.73 5.77 9.34
CA LYS A 217 25.63 6.92 9.22
C LYS A 217 25.81 7.52 10.61
N ALA A 218 27.04 7.52 11.11
CA ALA A 218 27.38 8.23 12.32
C ALA A 218 26.99 9.72 12.15
N ALA A 219 26.21 10.22 13.10
CA ALA A 219 25.75 11.60 13.16
C ALA A 219 26.89 12.59 13.40
#